data_2b5f5d4780ffede2662a89ca10eb0e02
#
_entry.id   2b5f5d4780ffede2662a89ca10eb0e02
#
_cell.length_a   1.000
_cell.length_b   1.000
_cell.length_c   1.000
_cell.angle_alpha   90.00
_cell.angle_beta   90.00
_cell.angle_gamma   90.00
#
_symmetry.space_group_name_H-M   'P 1'
#
loop_
_entity.id
_entity.type
_entity.pdbx_description
1 polymer ?
#
loop_
_entity_poly.entity_id
_entity_poly.type
_entity_poly.pdbx_seq_one_letter_code
_entity_poly.pdbx_strand_id
1 'polypeptide(L)'
;MPSVVLPSPAKVNLFLHITGRRPDGYHSLQTIFQLLDYGDYLTFDTNNSGDICLSPAIDDVAAEDNLIVRAARLLQATTECTLGSDIAIDKQIPMGAGLGGGSSNAATTLVGLNRLWQTGLNTDQLADLGAELGADVPVFVRGHTAFAEGIGELLTEVELPELWYLVITPNVQVSTAEIFSNPQLTRDTSPIKIRALSEVQYRNDCQAVVTELYPAVKQALDWAADYGNSLMTG
;
A
#
# COMPACT_ATOMS: atom_id res chain seq x y z
N MET A 1 -29.50 -0.51 -6.33
CA MET A 1 -28.63 -0.30 -7.49
C MET A 1 -27.90 -1.60 -7.75
N PRO A 2 -27.38 -1.90 -8.95
CA PRO A 2 -26.57 -3.09 -9.13
C PRO A 2 -25.31 -3.02 -8.30
N SER A 3 -24.88 -4.16 -7.74
CA SER A 3 -23.60 -4.28 -7.05
C SER A 3 -22.45 -4.08 -8.03
N VAL A 4 -21.36 -3.46 -7.55
CA VAL A 4 -20.15 -3.20 -8.35
C VAL A 4 -18.98 -3.91 -7.69
N VAL A 5 -18.25 -4.70 -8.50
CA VAL A 5 -17.03 -5.39 -8.08
C VAL A 5 -15.82 -4.63 -8.63
N LEU A 6 -14.88 -4.29 -7.75
CA LEU A 6 -13.65 -3.59 -8.11
C LEU A 6 -12.42 -4.36 -7.64
N PRO A 7 -11.35 -4.44 -8.47
CA PRO A 7 -10.07 -4.98 -8.04
C PRO A 7 -9.37 -4.00 -7.08
N SER A 8 -8.63 -4.57 -6.16
CA SER A 8 -7.81 -3.87 -5.17
C SER A 8 -6.39 -4.45 -5.23
N PRO A 9 -5.52 -3.93 -6.13
CA PRO A 9 -4.25 -4.55 -6.48
C PRO A 9 -3.25 -4.50 -5.32
N ALA A 10 -2.33 -5.46 -5.29
CA ALA A 10 -1.13 -5.40 -4.47
C ALA A 10 -0.10 -4.45 -5.07
N LYS A 11 0.92 -4.09 -4.30
CA LYS A 11 2.15 -3.42 -4.76
C LYS A 11 3.39 -4.14 -4.28
N VAL A 12 4.48 -3.95 -5.00
CA VAL A 12 5.83 -4.20 -4.50
C VAL A 12 6.65 -2.91 -4.54
N ASN A 13 7.64 -2.83 -3.66
CA ASN A 13 8.67 -1.80 -3.74
C ASN A 13 9.83 -2.39 -4.55
N LEU A 14 10.16 -1.83 -5.71
CA LEU A 14 11.27 -2.32 -6.52
C LEU A 14 12.63 -2.00 -5.88
N PHE A 15 12.68 -0.98 -5.06
CA PHE A 15 13.75 -0.66 -4.12
C PHE A 15 13.17 0.17 -2.98
N LEU A 16 13.92 0.32 -1.89
CA LEU A 16 13.58 1.25 -0.81
C LEU A 16 14.87 1.85 -0.26
N HIS A 17 15.10 3.12 -0.57
CA HIS A 17 16.23 3.89 -0.06
C HIS A 17 15.77 4.82 1.06
N ILE A 18 16.48 4.82 2.18
CA ILE A 18 16.24 5.76 3.28
C ILE A 18 17.27 6.87 3.15
N THR A 19 16.80 8.05 2.76
CA THR A 19 17.66 9.19 2.40
C THR A 19 17.91 10.16 3.54
N GLY A 20 17.23 9.97 4.67
CA GLY A 20 17.41 10.81 5.86
C GLY A 20 16.41 10.54 6.95
N ARG A 21 16.70 11.09 8.14
CA ARG A 21 15.74 11.16 9.24
C ARG A 21 15.26 12.59 9.42
N ARG A 22 13.94 12.75 9.48
CA ARG A 22 13.30 14.05 9.61
C ARG A 22 13.22 14.50 11.08
N PRO A 23 13.08 15.81 11.35
CA PRO A 23 12.92 16.31 12.72
C PRO A 23 11.62 15.81 13.40
N ASP A 24 10.60 15.46 12.62
CA ASP A 24 9.32 14.91 13.09
C ASP A 24 9.41 13.42 13.48
N GLY A 25 10.59 12.81 13.33
CA GLY A 25 10.85 11.41 13.66
C GLY A 25 10.63 10.43 12.51
N TYR A 26 9.96 10.84 11.43
CA TYR A 26 9.82 10.05 10.22
C TYR A 26 11.13 9.97 9.43
N HIS A 27 11.16 9.07 8.45
CA HIS A 27 12.30 8.93 7.55
C HIS A 27 11.92 9.40 6.15
N SER A 28 12.80 10.20 5.53
CA SER A 28 12.71 10.46 4.10
C SER A 28 13.13 9.22 3.35
N LEU A 29 12.35 8.83 2.36
CA LEU A 29 12.63 7.66 1.54
C LEU A 29 12.45 7.94 0.05
N GLN A 30 13.01 7.06 -0.76
CA GLN A 30 12.72 6.96 -2.18
C GLN A 30 12.44 5.50 -2.51
N THR A 31 11.42 5.25 -3.32
CA THR A 31 11.02 3.92 -3.78
C THR A 31 10.35 4.00 -5.14
N ILE A 32 10.18 2.86 -5.79
CA ILE A 32 9.17 2.69 -6.84
C ILE A 32 8.10 1.75 -6.31
N PHE A 33 6.87 2.22 -6.28
CA PHE A 33 5.72 1.38 -6.11
C PHE A 33 5.30 0.80 -7.46
N GLN A 34 5.45 -0.50 -7.63
CA GLN A 34 4.95 -1.24 -8.78
C GLN A 34 3.64 -1.93 -8.41
N LEU A 35 2.54 -1.54 -9.05
CA LEU A 35 1.27 -2.24 -8.90
C LEU A 35 1.32 -3.59 -9.60
N LEU A 36 0.66 -4.60 -9.01
CA LEU A 36 0.63 -5.98 -9.51
C LEU A 36 -0.75 -6.33 -10.06
N ASP A 37 -0.79 -7.21 -11.05
CA ASP A 37 -2.01 -7.88 -11.51
C ASP A 37 -2.37 -9.06 -10.58
N TYR A 38 -2.38 -8.77 -9.28
CA TYR A 38 -2.77 -9.65 -8.19
C TYR A 38 -3.32 -8.78 -7.06
N GLY A 39 -4.44 -9.14 -6.50
CA GLY A 39 -5.06 -8.30 -5.48
C GLY A 39 -6.31 -8.90 -4.87
N ASP A 40 -6.91 -8.15 -3.95
CA ASP A 40 -8.21 -8.42 -3.37
C ASP A 40 -9.32 -7.95 -4.33
N TYR A 41 -10.56 -8.32 -4.04
CA TYR A 41 -11.74 -7.79 -4.73
C TYR A 41 -12.72 -7.25 -3.70
N LEU A 42 -13.25 -6.06 -3.96
CA LEU A 42 -14.29 -5.45 -3.15
C LEU A 42 -15.59 -5.35 -3.95
N THR A 43 -16.67 -5.78 -3.33
CA THR A 43 -18.03 -5.62 -3.86
C THR A 43 -18.75 -4.56 -3.05
N PHE A 44 -19.41 -3.62 -3.72
CA PHE A 44 -20.14 -2.52 -3.09
C PHE A 44 -21.61 -2.56 -3.48
N ASP A 45 -22.48 -2.58 -2.47
CA ASP A 45 -23.93 -2.43 -2.61
C ASP A 45 -24.34 -1.17 -1.85
N THR A 46 -24.76 -0.12 -2.58
CA THR A 46 -25.19 1.15 -1.96
C THR A 46 -26.54 0.98 -1.28
N ASN A 47 -26.65 1.49 -0.04
CA ASN A 47 -27.91 1.55 0.72
C ASN A 47 -28.28 3.00 1.09
N ASN A 48 -29.54 3.19 1.50
CA ASN A 48 -30.04 4.51 1.91
C ASN A 48 -30.09 4.67 3.44
N SER A 49 -29.58 3.73 4.21
CA SER A 49 -29.55 3.82 5.67
C SER A 49 -28.44 4.72 6.18
N GLY A 50 -27.41 4.95 5.38
CA GLY A 50 -26.18 5.63 5.80
C GLY A 50 -25.18 4.71 6.51
N ASP A 51 -25.55 3.45 6.76
CA ASP A 51 -24.67 2.49 7.46
C ASP A 51 -23.59 1.96 6.54
N ILE A 52 -22.40 1.74 7.12
CA ILE A 52 -21.28 1.06 6.45
C ILE A 52 -21.10 -0.30 7.11
N CYS A 53 -21.35 -1.35 6.36
CA CYS A 53 -21.19 -2.74 6.78
C CYS A 53 -20.11 -3.43 5.96
N LEU A 54 -19.20 -4.15 6.62
CA LEU A 54 -18.16 -4.96 5.98
C LEU A 54 -18.37 -6.44 6.25
N SER A 55 -18.34 -7.29 5.24
CA SER A 55 -18.48 -8.73 5.32
C SER A 55 -17.55 -9.46 4.34
N PRO A 56 -16.93 -10.59 4.73
CA PRO A 56 -16.82 -11.05 6.10
C PRO A 56 -16.00 -10.07 6.96
N ALA A 57 -16.15 -10.17 8.28
CA ALA A 57 -15.25 -9.48 9.20
C ALA A 57 -13.82 -9.99 8.96
N ILE A 58 -12.84 -9.10 9.06
CA ILE A 58 -11.42 -9.48 8.96
C ILE A 58 -10.95 -9.85 10.36
N ASP A 59 -10.39 -11.05 10.51
CA ASP A 59 -9.89 -11.54 11.78
C ASP A 59 -8.86 -10.57 12.38
N ASP A 60 -8.87 -10.41 13.70
CA ASP A 60 -7.97 -9.55 14.48
C ASP A 60 -8.04 -8.04 14.18
N VAL A 61 -9.03 -7.58 13.40
CA VAL A 61 -9.24 -6.15 13.11
C VAL A 61 -10.64 -5.73 13.51
N ALA A 62 -10.75 -4.83 14.51
CA ALA A 62 -12.04 -4.26 14.86
C ALA A 62 -12.65 -3.50 13.66
N ALA A 63 -13.97 -3.54 13.51
CA ALA A 63 -14.63 -2.95 12.34
C ALA A 63 -14.32 -1.46 12.19
N GLU A 64 -14.24 -0.72 13.30
CA GLU A 64 -13.90 0.71 13.31
C GLU A 64 -12.45 1.02 12.93
N ASP A 65 -11.54 0.06 13.12
CA ASP A 65 -10.12 0.19 12.77
C ASP A 65 -9.84 -0.27 11.34
N ASN A 66 -10.80 -0.96 10.72
CA ASN A 66 -10.64 -1.45 9.36
C ASN A 66 -10.59 -0.30 8.35
N LEU A 67 -9.53 -0.27 7.52
CA LEU A 67 -9.29 0.81 6.57
C LEU A 67 -10.41 0.97 5.52
N ILE A 68 -11.13 -0.11 5.16
CA ILE A 68 -12.31 -0.05 4.28
C ILE A 68 -13.41 0.78 4.94
N VAL A 69 -13.76 0.45 6.18
CA VAL A 69 -14.81 1.15 6.93
C VAL A 69 -14.41 2.60 7.19
N ARG A 70 -13.15 2.82 7.59
CA ARG A 70 -12.60 4.17 7.82
C ARG A 70 -12.63 5.02 6.54
N ALA A 71 -12.26 4.46 5.40
CA ALA A 71 -12.29 5.14 4.10
C ALA A 71 -13.71 5.55 3.71
N ALA A 72 -14.67 4.63 3.85
CA ALA A 72 -16.07 4.91 3.56
C ALA A 72 -16.62 6.03 4.46
N ARG A 73 -16.37 5.96 5.77
CA ARG A 73 -16.81 6.99 6.74
C ARG A 73 -16.12 8.34 6.52
N LEU A 74 -14.83 8.33 6.17
CA LEU A 74 -14.09 9.56 5.85
C LEU A 74 -14.71 10.25 4.62
N LEU A 75 -15.02 9.48 3.56
CA LEU A 75 -15.67 10.02 2.37
C LEU A 75 -17.06 10.57 2.70
N GLN A 76 -17.90 9.83 3.48
CA GLN A 76 -19.20 10.34 3.93
C GLN A 76 -19.07 11.68 4.65
N ALA A 77 -18.16 11.77 5.63
CA ALA A 77 -17.98 12.96 6.45
C ALA A 77 -17.50 14.16 5.62
N THR A 78 -16.55 13.92 4.70
CA THR A 78 -15.97 15.00 3.87
C THR A 78 -16.96 15.56 2.85
N THR A 79 -17.86 14.70 2.33
CA THR A 79 -18.80 15.07 1.26
C THR A 79 -20.23 15.29 1.75
N GLU A 80 -20.46 15.16 3.07
CA GLU A 80 -21.79 15.19 3.68
C GLU A 80 -22.78 14.18 3.03
N CYS A 81 -22.23 13.09 2.48
CA CYS A 81 -23.01 12.05 1.82
C CYS A 81 -23.79 11.22 2.85
N THR A 82 -25.09 11.06 2.64
CA THR A 82 -25.98 10.32 3.53
C THR A 82 -26.21 8.86 3.11
N LEU A 83 -25.66 8.46 1.97
CA LEU A 83 -25.73 7.07 1.51
C LEU A 83 -24.77 6.19 2.28
N GLY A 84 -25.16 4.94 2.50
CA GLY A 84 -24.31 3.90 3.07
C GLY A 84 -23.89 2.86 2.03
N SER A 85 -23.16 1.84 2.46
CA SER A 85 -22.79 0.71 1.61
C SER A 85 -22.61 -0.57 2.41
N ASP A 86 -23.12 -1.66 1.89
CA ASP A 86 -22.74 -3.01 2.27
C ASP A 86 -21.56 -3.40 1.40
N ILE A 87 -20.41 -3.66 2.03
CA ILE A 87 -19.13 -3.92 1.37
C ILE A 87 -18.75 -5.37 1.64
N ALA A 88 -18.48 -6.12 0.58
CA ALA A 88 -17.90 -7.45 0.70
C ALA A 88 -16.46 -7.45 0.20
N ILE A 89 -15.59 -8.19 0.91
CA ILE A 89 -14.20 -8.36 0.52
C ILE A 89 -13.87 -9.83 0.25
N ASP A 90 -13.25 -10.10 -0.90
CA ASP A 90 -12.54 -11.34 -1.21
C ASP A 90 -11.05 -11.10 -1.05
N LYS A 91 -10.50 -11.59 0.08
CA LYS A 91 -9.14 -11.30 0.52
C LYS A 91 -8.15 -12.32 -0.03
N GLN A 92 -7.27 -11.88 -0.94
CA GLN A 92 -6.22 -12.66 -1.57
C GLN A 92 -4.83 -12.25 -1.06
N ILE A 93 -4.61 -10.95 -0.81
CA ILE A 93 -3.33 -10.42 -0.34
C ILE A 93 -3.12 -10.82 1.12
N PRO A 94 -2.03 -11.53 1.47
CA PRO A 94 -1.73 -11.86 2.86
C PRO A 94 -1.58 -10.61 3.73
N MET A 95 -2.12 -10.66 4.95
CA MET A 95 -1.98 -9.56 5.91
C MET A 95 -0.53 -9.45 6.41
N GLY A 96 -0.04 -8.23 6.59
CA GLY A 96 1.30 -7.99 7.12
C GLY A 96 2.46 -8.33 6.16
N ALA A 97 2.18 -8.65 4.89
CA ALA A 97 3.17 -9.07 3.91
C ALA A 97 3.93 -7.92 3.22
N GLY A 98 3.68 -6.65 3.61
CA GLY A 98 4.32 -5.49 2.95
C GLY A 98 3.77 -5.18 1.54
N LEU A 99 2.72 -5.88 1.09
CA LEU A 99 2.13 -5.76 -0.25
C LEU A 99 1.07 -4.65 -0.37
N GLY A 100 0.84 -3.87 0.68
CA GLY A 100 -0.06 -2.72 0.67
C GLY A 100 -1.56 -3.08 0.65
N GLY A 101 -1.96 -4.31 0.97
CA GLY A 101 -3.35 -4.77 0.82
C GLY A 101 -4.38 -3.89 1.52
N GLY A 102 -4.15 -3.53 2.79
CA GLY A 102 -5.06 -2.64 3.53
C GLY A 102 -5.18 -1.25 2.92
N SER A 103 -4.06 -0.67 2.48
CA SER A 103 -4.03 0.63 1.80
C SER A 103 -4.72 0.59 0.44
N SER A 104 -4.53 -0.50 -0.30
CA SER A 104 -5.23 -0.75 -1.57
C SER A 104 -6.75 -0.86 -1.36
N ASN A 105 -7.17 -1.61 -0.33
CA ASN A 105 -8.60 -1.73 -0.01
C ASN A 105 -9.23 -0.37 0.35
N ALA A 106 -8.52 0.47 1.12
CA ALA A 106 -8.97 1.83 1.43
C ALA A 106 -9.09 2.69 0.17
N ALA A 107 -8.09 2.67 -0.69
CA ALA A 107 -8.10 3.42 -1.96
C ALA A 107 -9.25 2.98 -2.87
N THR A 108 -9.40 1.67 -3.06
CA THR A 108 -10.51 1.10 -3.85
C THR A 108 -11.87 1.51 -3.28
N THR A 109 -11.98 1.58 -1.94
CA THR A 109 -13.21 2.05 -1.27
C THR A 109 -13.46 3.53 -1.56
N LEU A 110 -12.46 4.40 -1.42
CA LEU A 110 -12.58 5.83 -1.74
C LEU A 110 -13.01 6.04 -3.19
N VAL A 111 -12.32 5.41 -4.14
CA VAL A 111 -12.59 5.56 -5.58
C VAL A 111 -13.95 4.97 -5.95
N GLY A 112 -14.26 3.77 -5.46
CA GLY A 112 -15.51 3.07 -5.74
C GLY A 112 -16.72 3.82 -5.21
N LEU A 113 -16.70 4.21 -3.95
CA LEU A 113 -17.81 4.93 -3.32
C LEU A 113 -17.94 6.36 -3.82
N ASN A 114 -16.86 7.09 -4.11
CA ASN A 114 -16.93 8.39 -4.77
C ASN A 114 -17.74 8.32 -6.08
N ARG A 115 -17.51 7.27 -6.88
CA ARG A 115 -18.25 7.05 -8.12
C ARG A 115 -19.70 6.63 -7.87
N LEU A 116 -19.93 5.69 -6.95
CA LEU A 116 -21.26 5.14 -6.67
C LEU A 116 -22.17 6.17 -5.99
N TRP A 117 -21.65 6.94 -5.05
CA TRP A 117 -22.37 7.98 -4.34
C TRP A 117 -22.41 9.31 -5.11
N GLN A 118 -21.66 9.41 -6.23
CA GLN A 118 -21.56 10.61 -7.07
C GLN A 118 -21.11 11.85 -6.28
N THR A 119 -20.14 11.65 -5.37
CA THR A 119 -19.66 12.73 -4.49
C THR A 119 -18.80 13.76 -5.23
N GLY A 120 -18.31 13.46 -6.44
CA GLY A 120 -17.68 14.42 -7.35
C GLY A 120 -16.25 14.80 -7.02
N LEU A 121 -15.57 14.11 -6.10
CA LEU A 121 -14.17 14.37 -5.80
C LEU A 121 -13.28 13.92 -6.97
N ASN A 122 -12.27 14.74 -7.31
CA ASN A 122 -11.25 14.38 -8.28
C ASN A 122 -10.17 13.47 -7.66
N THR A 123 -9.26 12.95 -8.50
CA THR A 123 -8.20 12.02 -8.06
C THR A 123 -7.27 12.64 -7.01
N ASP A 124 -6.92 13.92 -7.13
CA ASP A 124 -6.04 14.58 -6.16
C ASP A 124 -6.72 14.70 -4.79
N GLN A 125 -7.99 15.11 -4.76
CA GLN A 125 -8.78 15.18 -3.52
C GLN A 125 -8.94 13.79 -2.86
N LEU A 126 -9.16 12.74 -3.65
CA LEU A 126 -9.22 11.38 -3.12
C LEU A 126 -7.85 10.89 -2.60
N ALA A 127 -6.76 11.28 -3.27
CA ALA A 127 -5.41 10.96 -2.80
C ALA A 127 -5.08 11.68 -1.50
N ASP A 128 -5.49 12.95 -1.34
CA ASP A 128 -5.34 13.70 -0.09
C ASP A 128 -6.10 13.04 1.06
N LEU A 129 -7.36 12.63 0.84
CA LEU A 129 -8.11 11.84 1.82
C LEU A 129 -7.44 10.50 2.12
N GLY A 130 -6.90 9.85 1.09
CA GLY A 130 -6.16 8.61 1.24
C GLY A 130 -4.93 8.75 2.13
N ALA A 131 -4.22 9.88 2.03
CA ALA A 131 -3.04 10.16 2.85
C ALA A 131 -3.35 10.21 4.37
N GLU A 132 -4.57 10.61 4.75
CA GLU A 132 -5.03 10.58 6.15
C GLU A 132 -5.20 9.13 6.68
N LEU A 133 -5.43 8.18 5.80
CA LEU A 133 -5.62 6.76 6.13
C LEU A 133 -4.31 5.99 6.18
N GLY A 134 -3.34 6.38 5.33
CA GLY A 134 -2.02 5.75 5.28
C GLY A 134 -1.17 6.24 4.12
N ALA A 135 0.16 6.20 4.31
CA ALA A 135 1.14 6.73 3.34
C ALA A 135 1.09 6.04 1.96
N ASP A 136 0.73 4.76 1.91
CA ASP A 136 0.63 4.00 0.65
C ASP A 136 -0.74 4.17 -0.04
N VAL A 137 -1.77 4.76 0.60
CA VAL A 137 -3.10 4.87 -0.01
C VAL A 137 -3.10 5.74 -1.27
N PRO A 138 -2.39 6.88 -1.34
CA PRO A 138 -2.37 7.74 -2.52
C PRO A 138 -1.92 7.04 -3.80
N VAL A 139 -0.95 6.13 -3.77
CA VAL A 139 -0.49 5.44 -4.99
C VAL A 139 -1.58 4.54 -5.56
N PHE A 140 -2.37 3.89 -4.71
CA PHE A 140 -3.49 3.06 -5.14
C PHE A 140 -4.68 3.89 -5.65
N VAL A 141 -4.94 5.07 -5.06
CA VAL A 141 -5.93 6.03 -5.57
C VAL A 141 -5.57 6.49 -6.98
N ARG A 142 -4.29 6.78 -7.23
CA ARG A 142 -3.80 7.18 -8.56
C ARG A 142 -3.80 6.04 -9.57
N GLY A 143 -3.65 4.79 -9.11
CA GLY A 143 -3.82 3.59 -9.92
C GLY A 143 -2.72 3.32 -10.95
N HIS A 144 -1.52 3.87 -10.75
CA HIS A 144 -0.37 3.65 -11.62
C HIS A 144 0.93 3.44 -10.84
N THR A 145 1.91 2.83 -11.48
CA THR A 145 3.28 2.68 -10.97
C THR A 145 3.91 4.06 -10.80
N ALA A 146 4.53 4.31 -9.65
CA ALA A 146 5.06 5.62 -9.32
C ALA A 146 6.41 5.57 -8.60
N PHE A 147 7.28 6.50 -8.94
CA PHE A 147 8.42 6.88 -8.12
C PHE A 147 7.91 7.75 -6.96
N ALA A 148 8.24 7.34 -5.75
CA ALA A 148 7.78 7.98 -4.53
C ALA A 148 8.94 8.59 -3.76
N GLU A 149 8.72 9.77 -3.20
CA GLU A 149 9.64 10.52 -2.36
C GLU A 149 8.93 10.98 -1.07
N GLY A 150 9.64 11.73 -0.22
CA GLY A 150 9.11 12.17 1.06
C GLY A 150 9.04 11.02 2.06
N ILE A 151 7.89 10.75 2.63
CA ILE A 151 7.59 9.53 3.42
C ILE A 151 6.88 8.46 2.57
N GLY A 152 6.80 8.67 1.23
CA GLY A 152 6.11 7.83 0.25
C GLY A 152 4.92 8.53 -0.43
N GLU A 153 4.60 9.76 -0.06
CA GLU A 153 3.44 10.51 -0.50
C GLU A 153 3.66 11.36 -1.77
N LEU A 154 4.92 11.74 -2.07
CA LEU A 154 5.24 12.54 -3.25
C LEU A 154 5.43 11.61 -4.45
N LEU A 155 4.38 11.47 -5.25
CA LEU A 155 4.31 10.50 -6.32
C LEU A 155 4.56 11.13 -7.69
N THR A 156 5.46 10.53 -8.46
CA THR A 156 5.65 10.84 -9.89
C THR A 156 5.42 9.57 -10.69
N GLU A 157 4.48 9.59 -11.62
CA GLU A 157 4.20 8.46 -12.50
C GLU A 157 5.43 8.04 -13.29
N VAL A 158 5.67 6.75 -13.40
CA VAL A 158 6.76 6.17 -14.19
C VAL A 158 6.26 4.98 -15.00
N GLU A 159 6.69 4.93 -16.24
CA GLU A 159 6.48 3.78 -17.11
C GLU A 159 7.65 2.80 -16.96
N LEU A 160 7.32 1.56 -16.62
CA LEU A 160 8.30 0.47 -16.49
C LEU A 160 7.89 -0.69 -17.40
N PRO A 161 8.86 -1.50 -17.84
CA PRO A 161 8.56 -2.72 -18.56
C PRO A 161 7.65 -3.64 -17.71
N GLU A 162 6.72 -4.31 -18.36
CA GLU A 162 5.94 -5.38 -17.73
C GLU A 162 6.85 -6.56 -17.41
N LEU A 163 6.93 -6.93 -16.14
CA LEU A 163 7.76 -8.02 -15.64
C LEU A 163 6.93 -8.97 -14.79
N TRP A 164 7.34 -10.23 -14.78
CA TRP A 164 6.81 -11.22 -13.87
C TRP A 164 7.59 -11.19 -12.56
N TYR A 165 6.85 -11.22 -11.45
CA TYR A 165 7.41 -11.26 -10.10
C TYR A 165 6.99 -12.55 -9.40
N LEU A 166 7.96 -13.27 -8.82
CA LEU A 166 7.68 -14.30 -7.82
C LEU A 166 7.68 -13.63 -6.46
N VAL A 167 6.53 -13.58 -5.80
CA VAL A 167 6.38 -13.03 -4.46
C VAL A 167 6.32 -14.17 -3.44
N ILE A 168 7.21 -14.14 -2.46
CA ILE A 168 7.26 -15.11 -1.36
C ILE A 168 6.96 -14.39 -0.06
N THR A 169 5.95 -14.85 0.66
CA THR A 169 5.55 -14.30 1.96
C THR A 169 5.82 -15.32 3.06
N PRO A 170 6.97 -15.24 3.76
CA PRO A 170 7.21 -16.06 4.93
C PRO A 170 6.16 -15.82 6.01
N ASN A 171 5.81 -16.88 6.75
CA ASN A 171 4.84 -16.76 7.85
C ASN A 171 5.47 -16.07 9.07
N VAL A 172 5.76 -14.78 8.93
CA VAL A 172 6.32 -13.93 9.98
C VAL A 172 5.82 -12.50 9.78
N GLN A 173 5.44 -11.84 10.86
CA GLN A 173 5.08 -10.42 10.85
C GLN A 173 6.30 -9.57 11.22
N VAL A 174 6.69 -8.68 10.33
CA VAL A 174 7.80 -7.73 10.55
C VAL A 174 7.24 -6.41 11.04
N SER A 175 7.67 -5.98 12.22
CA SER A 175 7.24 -4.69 12.77
C SER A 175 7.99 -3.54 12.09
N THR A 176 7.28 -2.74 11.31
CA THR A 176 7.83 -1.53 10.68
C THR A 176 8.45 -0.59 11.71
N ALA A 177 7.80 -0.39 12.86
CA ALA A 177 8.30 0.46 13.93
C ALA A 177 9.62 -0.04 14.51
N GLU A 178 9.76 -1.37 14.70
CA GLU A 178 11.00 -1.99 15.17
C GLU A 178 12.14 -1.77 14.16
N ILE A 179 11.89 -2.00 12.87
CA ILE A 179 12.91 -1.82 11.84
C ILE A 179 13.35 -0.37 11.74
N PHE A 180 12.41 0.58 11.67
CA PHE A 180 12.76 2.00 11.56
C PHE A 180 13.40 2.60 12.82
N SER A 181 13.22 1.98 13.99
CA SER A 181 13.91 2.37 15.24
C SER A 181 15.29 1.72 15.42
N ASN A 182 15.62 0.67 14.66
CA ASN A 182 16.86 -0.07 14.81
C ASN A 182 18.08 0.82 14.52
N PRO A 183 19.09 0.87 15.42
CA PRO A 183 20.28 1.72 15.24
C PRO A 183 21.16 1.32 14.04
N GLN A 184 21.08 0.08 13.57
CA GLN A 184 21.86 -0.41 12.43
C GLN A 184 21.22 -0.09 11.08
N LEU A 185 19.99 0.47 11.06
CA LEU A 185 19.32 0.84 9.84
C LEU A 185 20.09 1.93 9.08
N THR A 186 20.38 1.70 7.80
CA THR A 186 20.96 2.71 6.89
C THR A 186 19.97 3.87 6.73
N ARG A 187 20.42 5.12 6.93
CA ARG A 187 19.57 6.33 6.88
C ARG A 187 20.14 7.48 6.05
N ASP A 188 21.21 7.23 5.31
CA ASP A 188 21.99 8.23 4.60
C ASP A 188 22.26 7.85 3.14
N THR A 189 21.40 7.00 2.58
CA THR A 189 21.47 6.65 1.16
C THR A 189 21.31 7.90 0.31
N SER A 190 22.27 8.11 -0.59
CA SER A 190 22.24 9.27 -1.48
C SER A 190 20.98 9.24 -2.36
N PRO A 191 20.19 10.34 -2.40
CA PRO A 191 19.02 10.42 -3.25
C PRO A 191 19.36 10.23 -4.73
N ILE A 192 18.50 9.51 -5.43
CA ILE A 192 18.59 9.31 -6.87
C ILE A 192 17.65 10.26 -7.61
N LYS A 193 17.96 10.55 -8.87
CA LYS A 193 17.06 11.32 -9.74
C LYS A 193 16.24 10.35 -10.59
N ILE A 194 14.98 10.66 -10.81
CA ILE A 194 14.06 9.83 -11.59
C ILE A 194 14.60 9.44 -12.97
N ARG A 195 15.36 10.34 -13.64
CA ARG A 195 16.02 10.07 -14.93
C ARG A 195 17.13 9.02 -14.87
N ALA A 196 17.59 8.67 -13.67
CA ALA A 196 18.66 7.68 -13.46
C ALA A 196 18.12 6.33 -12.98
N LEU A 197 16.80 6.11 -13.03
CA LEU A 197 16.18 4.87 -12.54
C LEU A 197 16.68 3.61 -13.25
N SER A 198 17.03 3.71 -14.54
CA SER A 198 17.60 2.58 -15.30
C SER A 198 19.03 2.19 -14.87
N GLU A 199 19.72 3.05 -14.13
CA GLU A 199 21.10 2.85 -13.66
C GLU A 199 21.16 2.49 -12.18
N VAL A 200 19.99 2.45 -11.50
CA VAL A 200 19.92 2.22 -10.05
C VAL A 200 20.12 0.74 -9.75
N GLN A 201 21.04 0.46 -8.84
CA GLN A 201 21.08 -0.84 -8.20
C GLN A 201 19.91 -0.94 -7.22
N TYR A 202 18.93 -1.75 -7.54
CA TYR A 202 17.78 -1.98 -6.68
C TYR A 202 18.21 -2.66 -5.39
N ARG A 203 17.94 -2.01 -4.27
CA ARG A 203 18.18 -2.54 -2.93
C ARG A 203 17.13 -2.01 -1.96
N ASN A 204 16.93 -2.72 -0.88
CA ASN A 204 16.07 -2.26 0.22
C ASN A 204 16.95 -2.02 1.45
N ASP A 205 17.03 -0.78 1.92
CA ASP A 205 17.87 -0.39 3.06
C ASP A 205 17.41 -1.05 4.38
N CYS A 206 16.17 -1.52 4.45
CA CYS A 206 15.66 -2.29 5.59
C CYS A 206 16.10 -3.76 5.57
N GLN A 207 16.50 -4.30 4.41
CA GLN A 207 16.73 -5.74 4.22
C GLN A 207 17.77 -6.31 5.19
N ALA A 208 18.89 -5.60 5.42
CA ALA A 208 19.95 -6.09 6.30
C ALA A 208 19.44 -6.29 7.73
N VAL A 209 18.72 -5.30 8.27
CA VAL A 209 18.15 -5.37 9.62
C VAL A 209 17.06 -6.44 9.70
N VAL A 210 16.17 -6.51 8.69
CA VAL A 210 15.09 -7.51 8.68
C VAL A 210 15.67 -8.93 8.62
N THR A 211 16.66 -9.18 7.79
CA THR A 211 17.26 -10.54 7.67
C THR A 211 18.04 -10.96 8.91
N GLU A 212 18.55 -10.02 9.69
CA GLU A 212 19.16 -10.30 10.98
C GLU A 212 18.13 -10.66 12.05
N LEU A 213 17.03 -9.89 12.14
CA LEU A 213 16.00 -10.09 13.16
C LEU A 213 15.02 -11.22 12.82
N TYR A 214 14.78 -11.47 11.53
CA TYR A 214 13.77 -12.41 11.02
C TYR A 214 14.39 -13.47 10.10
N PRO A 215 14.95 -14.58 10.64
CA PRO A 215 15.62 -15.62 9.82
C PRO A 215 14.75 -16.23 8.72
N ALA A 216 13.43 -16.27 8.90
CA ALA A 216 12.51 -16.77 7.86
C ALA A 216 12.54 -15.92 6.59
N VAL A 217 12.69 -14.60 6.71
CA VAL A 217 12.85 -13.70 5.56
C VAL A 217 14.18 -13.96 4.87
N LYS A 218 15.27 -14.14 5.65
CA LYS A 218 16.58 -14.49 5.09
C LYS A 218 16.53 -15.81 4.30
N GLN A 219 15.90 -16.84 4.85
CA GLN A 219 15.76 -18.14 4.17
C GLN A 219 15.01 -18.03 2.85
N ALA A 220 13.94 -17.22 2.82
CA ALA A 220 13.18 -17.00 1.58
C ALA A 220 14.01 -16.25 0.54
N LEU A 221 14.78 -15.24 0.92
CA LEU A 221 15.68 -14.51 0.02
C LEU A 221 16.80 -15.41 -0.51
N ASP A 222 17.45 -16.19 0.36
CA ASP A 222 18.51 -17.12 -0.02
C ASP A 222 17.96 -18.16 -1.02
N TRP A 223 16.76 -18.72 -0.77
CA TRP A 223 16.12 -19.65 -1.68
C TRP A 223 15.77 -19.00 -3.03
N ALA A 224 15.21 -17.80 -3.02
CA ALA A 224 14.84 -17.09 -4.24
C ALA A 224 16.05 -16.71 -5.10
N ALA A 225 17.22 -16.48 -4.47
CA ALA A 225 18.46 -16.12 -5.16
C ALA A 225 18.97 -17.24 -6.10
N ASP A 226 18.58 -18.50 -5.86
CA ASP A 226 18.91 -19.62 -6.75
C ASP A 226 18.17 -19.53 -8.11
N TYR A 227 17.11 -18.74 -8.21
CA TYR A 227 16.26 -18.63 -9.40
C TYR A 227 16.39 -17.27 -10.10
N GLY A 228 16.93 -16.26 -9.45
CA GLY A 228 17.10 -14.93 -10.04
C GLY A 228 17.45 -13.86 -9.01
N ASN A 229 17.32 -12.59 -9.42
CA ASN A 229 17.52 -11.48 -8.50
C ASN A 229 16.42 -11.48 -7.43
N SER A 230 16.80 -11.64 -6.18
CA SER A 230 15.90 -11.58 -5.04
C SER A 230 16.08 -10.31 -4.24
N LEU A 231 14.99 -9.70 -3.82
CA LEU A 231 14.96 -8.48 -3.04
C LEU A 231 13.77 -8.51 -2.08
N MET A 232 13.98 -8.02 -0.86
CA MET A 232 12.87 -7.77 0.06
C MET A 232 12.07 -6.57 -0.43
N THR A 233 10.75 -6.71 -0.48
CA THR A 233 9.78 -5.65 -0.75
C THR A 233 8.98 -5.30 0.50
N GLY A 234 8.58 -4.03 0.64
CA GLY A 234 7.72 -3.58 1.74
C GLY A 234 8.43 -3.28 3.04
#